data_a4c133010484ef312bc5735c4b42cb79
#
_entry.id   a4c133010484ef312bc5735c4b42cb79
#
_cell.length_a   1.000
_cell.length_b   1.000
_cell.length_c   1.000
_cell.angle_alpha   90.00
_cell.angle_beta   90.00
_cell.angle_gamma   90.00
#
_symmetry.space_group_name_H-M   'P 1'
#
loop_
_entity.id
_entity.type
_entity.pdbx_description
1 polymer ?
#
loop_
_entity_poly.entity_id
_entity_poly.type
_entity_poly.pdbx_seq_one_letter_code
_entity_poly.pdbx_strand_id
1 'polypeptide(L)'
;LKDFYLTGEGTMRGPGAVAVLIGILSCGGALANAPEPGDHSRKLQVDSIPRSYTFHIPKGYDPAKPAPVVLVLHGAATNAAITIGWTGMNEKSDQAGFVAVYPNGTGSGPFLTWNSGGRSGRMAEGAADDVRFIDHVLDDLAKVVRIDPKRVYATGLSNGGMMCYRLAAELSHRIAAIAPVAGTMAIADAMPPRPVPVIHFHGTDDKIVPFDGPANNIPRGLSFKSVDDSIAAWCKVNGCAGDPMAFDYPDTHDDGTTVRRKSYGPGKDGAEVVLIEVRGGGHTWPGQPTPLSLIGKSTMDVSANDLMWDFFAKHP
;
A
#
# COMPACT_ATOMS: atom_id res chain seq x y z
N LEU A 1 29.30 77.60 17.52
CA LEU A 1 30.44 78.31 16.87
C LEU A 1 30.84 77.56 15.61
N LYS A 2 30.59 78.27 14.51
CA LYS A 2 31.34 78.40 13.24
C LYS A 2 31.61 77.05 12.52
N ASP A 3 30.94 76.86 11.42
CA ASP A 3 31.21 77.33 10.02
C ASP A 3 32.44 76.65 9.39
N PHE A 4 32.28 75.93 8.32
CA PHE A 4 32.61 76.28 6.92
C PHE A 4 32.54 75.06 6.00
N TYR A 5 31.72 75.17 4.98
CA TYR A 5 31.83 74.86 3.51
C TYR A 5 32.92 73.91 3.04
N LEU A 6 32.63 73.00 2.13
CA LEU A 6 32.46 73.10 0.67
C LEU A 6 32.29 71.70 0.04
N THR A 7 31.30 71.56 -0.83
CA THR A 7 31.22 70.94 -2.16
C THR A 7 32.16 69.80 -2.58
N GLY A 8 31.53 68.78 -3.06
CA GLY A 8 32.19 67.70 -3.86
C GLY A 8 31.15 66.72 -4.37
N GLU A 9 30.60 66.99 -5.55
CA GLU A 9 29.84 66.00 -6.32
C GLU A 9 30.72 64.82 -6.67
N GLY A 10 30.37 63.63 -6.22
CA GLY A 10 31.02 62.40 -6.58
C GLY A 10 29.95 61.33 -6.80
N THR A 11 29.50 61.20 -8.02
CA THR A 11 28.63 60.10 -8.47
C THR A 11 29.39 58.81 -8.35
N MET A 12 29.13 58.01 -7.27
CA MET A 12 29.56 56.61 -7.18
C MET A 12 28.51 55.73 -7.87
N ARG A 13 28.89 55.24 -9.03
CA ARG A 13 28.23 54.16 -9.72
C ARG A 13 28.46 52.87 -8.88
N GLY A 14 27.42 52.37 -8.24
CA GLY A 14 27.42 51.05 -7.58
C GLY A 14 27.52 49.93 -8.62
N PRO A 15 28.19 48.81 -8.28
CA PRO A 15 28.26 47.67 -9.20
C PRO A 15 26.86 47.01 -9.35
N GLY A 16 26.44 46.89 -10.63
CA GLY A 16 25.18 46.22 -10.97
C GLY A 16 25.15 44.79 -10.43
N ALA A 17 24.12 44.49 -9.66
CA ALA A 17 23.81 43.14 -9.25
C ALA A 17 23.41 42.32 -10.50
N VAL A 18 24.32 41.47 -10.95
CA VAL A 18 24.04 40.45 -11.94
C VAL A 18 23.21 39.36 -11.20
N ALA A 19 21.89 39.39 -11.39
CA ALA A 19 21.05 38.30 -10.99
C ALA A 19 21.35 37.07 -11.87
N VAL A 20 22.15 36.15 -11.37
CA VAL A 20 22.33 34.84 -11.98
C VAL A 20 21.03 34.07 -11.72
N LEU A 21 20.13 34.07 -12.69
CA LEU A 21 19.01 33.10 -12.74
C LEU A 21 19.63 31.71 -12.95
N ILE A 22 19.83 30.96 -11.87
CA ILE A 22 20.08 29.52 -11.95
C ILE A 22 18.73 28.89 -12.30
N GLY A 23 18.47 28.77 -13.59
CA GLY A 23 17.40 27.94 -14.12
C GLY A 23 17.76 26.49 -13.78
N ILE A 24 17.11 25.92 -12.76
CA ILE A 24 17.11 24.48 -12.55
C ILE A 24 16.30 23.90 -13.71
N LEU A 25 16.95 23.62 -14.83
CA LEU A 25 16.41 22.70 -15.83
C LEU A 25 16.37 21.31 -15.18
N SER A 26 15.23 20.95 -14.64
CA SER A 26 14.89 19.56 -14.37
C SER A 26 14.80 18.85 -15.75
N CYS A 27 15.96 18.41 -16.27
CA CYS A 27 15.99 17.49 -17.39
C CYS A 27 15.46 16.12 -16.93
N GLY A 28 14.15 15.99 -16.88
CA GLY A 28 13.47 14.71 -16.76
C GLY A 28 13.49 13.99 -18.11
N GLY A 29 14.66 13.52 -18.54
CA GLY A 29 14.74 12.61 -19.69
C GLY A 29 13.96 11.33 -19.42
N ALA A 30 13.27 10.82 -20.43
CA ALA A 30 12.66 9.49 -20.36
C ALA A 30 13.73 8.43 -20.03
N LEU A 31 13.37 7.39 -19.27
CA LEU A 31 14.26 6.27 -19.01
C LEU A 31 14.60 5.60 -20.34
N ALA A 32 15.88 5.41 -20.63
CA ALA A 32 16.35 4.89 -21.91
C ALA A 32 15.84 3.48 -22.26
N ASN A 33 15.36 2.72 -21.25
CA ASN A 33 14.84 1.36 -21.37
C ASN A 33 13.54 1.20 -20.59
N ALA A 34 12.62 2.16 -20.70
CA ALA A 34 11.31 2.02 -20.08
C ALA A 34 10.56 0.83 -20.69
N PRO A 35 9.93 -0.04 -19.87
CA PRO A 35 9.20 -1.18 -20.39
C PRO A 35 7.91 -0.72 -21.10
N GLU A 36 7.53 -1.49 -22.12
CA GLU A 36 6.26 -1.33 -22.84
C GLU A 36 5.06 -1.69 -21.94
N PRO A 37 3.84 -1.25 -22.26
CA PRO A 37 2.64 -1.66 -21.52
C PRO A 37 2.49 -3.20 -21.48
N GLY A 38 2.03 -3.71 -20.33
CA GLY A 38 1.82 -5.15 -20.08
C GLY A 38 2.65 -5.68 -18.93
N ASP A 39 2.72 -7.02 -18.83
CA ASP A 39 3.34 -7.72 -17.72
C ASP A 39 4.83 -8.00 -17.95
N HIS A 40 5.63 -7.70 -16.94
CA HIS A 40 7.07 -7.91 -16.92
C HIS A 40 7.47 -8.62 -15.63
N SER A 41 8.58 -9.40 -15.68
CA SER A 41 9.10 -10.09 -14.50
C SER A 41 10.58 -9.78 -14.27
N ARG A 42 10.97 -9.67 -13.01
CA ARG A 42 12.35 -9.43 -12.59
C ARG A 42 12.75 -10.37 -11.46
N LYS A 43 14.05 -10.62 -11.37
CA LYS A 43 14.67 -11.44 -10.32
C LYS A 43 15.66 -10.61 -9.55
N LEU A 44 15.69 -10.79 -8.24
CA LEU A 44 16.59 -10.12 -7.30
C LEU A 44 17.30 -11.17 -6.44
N GLN A 45 18.44 -10.75 -5.89
CA GLN A 45 19.12 -11.47 -4.82
C GLN A 45 19.04 -10.59 -3.56
N VAL A 46 18.39 -11.10 -2.50
CA VAL A 46 18.28 -10.40 -1.22
C VAL A 46 18.71 -11.35 -0.11
N ASP A 47 19.73 -10.96 0.66
CA ASP A 47 20.33 -11.78 1.72
C ASP A 47 20.68 -13.22 1.27
N SER A 48 21.23 -13.36 0.06
CA SER A 48 21.55 -14.64 -0.58
C SER A 48 20.31 -15.51 -0.92
N ILE A 49 19.09 -14.98 -0.80
CA ILE A 49 17.85 -15.64 -1.18
C ILE A 49 17.44 -15.14 -2.58
N PRO A 50 17.26 -16.03 -3.59
CA PRO A 50 16.68 -15.64 -4.86
C PRO A 50 15.23 -15.22 -4.68
N ARG A 51 14.87 -14.05 -5.15
CA ARG A 51 13.52 -13.47 -5.09
C ARG A 51 13.08 -13.04 -6.49
N SER A 52 11.78 -12.86 -6.65
CA SER A 52 11.22 -12.36 -7.91
C SER A 52 10.01 -11.51 -7.69
N TYR A 53 9.67 -10.69 -8.68
CA TYR A 53 8.41 -9.99 -8.75
C TYR A 53 7.96 -9.82 -10.20
N THR A 54 6.66 -9.72 -10.39
CA THR A 54 6.03 -9.32 -11.66
C THR A 54 5.49 -7.91 -11.49
N PHE A 55 5.47 -7.12 -12.55
CA PHE A 55 4.84 -5.81 -12.54
C PHE A 55 4.11 -5.58 -13.86
N HIS A 56 3.02 -4.83 -13.78
CA HIS A 56 2.19 -4.44 -14.91
C HIS A 56 2.38 -2.96 -15.19
N ILE A 57 2.75 -2.65 -16.43
CA ILE A 57 2.82 -1.27 -16.94
C ILE A 57 1.47 -0.95 -17.58
N PRO A 58 0.74 0.08 -17.11
CA PRO A 58 -0.56 0.43 -17.67
C PRO A 58 -0.46 0.96 -19.10
N LYS A 59 -1.53 0.78 -19.89
CA LYS A 59 -1.62 1.18 -21.31
C LYS A 59 -1.31 2.64 -21.59
N GLY A 60 -1.52 3.52 -20.66
CA GLY A 60 -1.26 4.96 -20.81
C GLY A 60 0.04 5.44 -20.16
N TYR A 61 0.98 4.53 -19.83
CA TYR A 61 2.22 4.89 -19.17
C TYR A 61 3.08 5.86 -19.97
N ASP A 62 3.48 6.96 -19.35
CA ASP A 62 4.42 7.95 -19.89
C ASP A 62 5.75 7.89 -19.10
N PRO A 63 6.83 7.34 -19.67
CA PRO A 63 8.11 7.22 -18.98
C PRO A 63 8.78 8.54 -18.64
N ALA A 64 8.30 9.65 -19.18
CA ALA A 64 8.77 10.98 -18.82
C ALA A 64 8.12 11.52 -17.54
N LYS A 65 7.05 10.90 -17.04
CA LYS A 65 6.31 11.31 -15.84
C LYS A 65 6.46 10.33 -14.69
N PRO A 66 6.58 10.80 -13.43
CA PRO A 66 6.51 9.91 -12.27
C PRO A 66 5.15 9.23 -12.17
N ALA A 67 5.15 7.90 -12.06
CA ALA A 67 3.95 7.08 -11.93
C ALA A 67 3.71 6.63 -10.49
N PRO A 68 2.45 6.54 -10.03
CA PRO A 68 2.11 5.87 -8.80
C PRO A 68 2.42 4.38 -8.89
N VAL A 69 2.71 3.76 -7.76
CA VAL A 69 2.98 2.32 -7.64
C VAL A 69 2.03 1.71 -6.61
N VAL A 70 1.43 0.57 -6.93
CA VAL A 70 0.65 -0.23 -6.00
C VAL A 70 1.29 -1.62 -5.88
N LEU A 71 1.84 -1.92 -4.71
CA LEU A 71 2.29 -3.26 -4.33
C LEU A 71 1.05 -4.11 -4.04
N VAL A 72 0.89 -5.25 -4.71
CA VAL A 72 -0.24 -6.17 -4.56
C VAL A 72 0.29 -7.50 -4.03
N LEU A 73 0.12 -7.73 -2.74
CA LEU A 73 0.74 -8.84 -2.02
C LEU A 73 -0.17 -10.07 -1.98
N HIS A 74 0.36 -11.22 -2.38
CA HIS A 74 -0.39 -12.47 -2.43
C HIS A 74 -0.72 -13.02 -1.02
N GLY A 75 -1.75 -13.85 -0.91
CA GLY A 75 -2.08 -14.60 0.30
C GLY A 75 -1.10 -15.75 0.58
N ALA A 76 -1.19 -16.34 1.79
CA ALA A 76 -0.41 -17.54 2.11
C ALA A 76 -0.77 -18.70 1.16
N ALA A 77 0.22 -19.54 0.85
CA ALA A 77 0.11 -20.66 -0.07
C ALA A 77 -0.35 -20.30 -1.50
N THR A 78 -0.09 -19.05 -1.92
CA THR A 78 -0.33 -18.54 -3.27
C THR A 78 0.92 -17.82 -3.80
N ASN A 79 0.82 -17.10 -4.91
CA ASN A 79 1.93 -16.38 -5.54
C ASN A 79 1.43 -15.20 -6.39
N ALA A 80 2.35 -14.45 -7.00
CA ALA A 80 2.06 -13.30 -7.85
C ALA A 80 1.09 -13.64 -9.00
N ALA A 81 1.31 -14.75 -9.72
CA ALA A 81 0.48 -15.12 -10.87
C ALA A 81 -0.98 -15.38 -10.48
N ILE A 82 -1.21 -16.06 -9.35
CA ILE A 82 -2.56 -16.30 -8.81
C ILE A 82 -3.20 -14.97 -8.42
N THR A 83 -2.45 -14.08 -7.78
CA THR A 83 -2.95 -12.77 -7.31
C THR A 83 -3.34 -11.87 -8.47
N ILE A 84 -2.57 -11.84 -9.55
CA ILE A 84 -2.91 -11.12 -10.79
C ILE A 84 -4.30 -11.56 -11.27
N GLY A 85 -4.54 -12.88 -11.38
CA GLY A 85 -5.81 -13.42 -11.89
C GLY A 85 -7.00 -13.22 -10.93
N TRP A 86 -6.77 -13.05 -9.62
CA TRP A 86 -7.85 -12.97 -8.63
C TRP A 86 -8.28 -11.56 -8.27
N THR A 87 -7.41 -10.57 -8.43
CA THR A 87 -7.65 -9.22 -7.91
C THR A 87 -8.17 -8.23 -8.95
N GLY A 88 -7.98 -8.49 -10.25
CA GLY A 88 -8.34 -7.54 -11.30
C GLY A 88 -7.55 -6.22 -11.22
N MET A 89 -6.36 -6.25 -10.57
CA MET A 89 -5.57 -5.02 -10.37
C MET A 89 -4.84 -4.56 -11.63
N ASN A 90 -4.60 -5.44 -12.61
CA ASN A 90 -4.07 -5.03 -13.92
C ASN A 90 -5.06 -4.18 -14.68
N GLU A 91 -6.34 -4.58 -14.71
CA GLU A 91 -7.42 -3.83 -15.34
C GLU A 91 -7.62 -2.48 -14.64
N LYS A 92 -7.52 -2.45 -13.31
CA LYS A 92 -7.58 -1.18 -12.57
C LYS A 92 -6.35 -0.31 -12.81
N SER A 93 -5.17 -0.89 -12.93
CA SER A 93 -3.93 -0.21 -13.32
C SER A 93 -4.07 0.47 -14.70
N ASP A 94 -4.59 -0.23 -15.69
CA ASP A 94 -4.86 0.30 -17.04
C ASP A 94 -5.85 1.48 -17.01
N GLN A 95 -6.86 1.43 -16.16
CA GLN A 95 -7.86 2.49 -16.02
C GLN A 95 -7.35 3.72 -15.28
N ALA A 96 -6.54 3.51 -14.25
CA ALA A 96 -6.14 4.53 -13.28
C ALA A 96 -4.72 5.09 -13.48
N GLY A 97 -3.89 4.42 -14.29
CA GLY A 97 -2.55 4.89 -14.67
C GLY A 97 -1.48 4.69 -13.59
N PHE A 98 -1.59 3.66 -12.74
CA PHE A 98 -0.54 3.27 -11.80
C PHE A 98 0.17 1.99 -12.25
N VAL A 99 1.40 1.77 -11.79
CA VAL A 99 2.13 0.53 -11.99
C VAL A 99 1.75 -0.45 -10.89
N ALA A 100 1.15 -1.60 -11.24
CA ALA A 100 0.85 -2.67 -10.30
C ALA A 100 2.07 -3.60 -10.14
N VAL A 101 2.46 -3.92 -8.91
CA VAL A 101 3.66 -4.71 -8.62
C VAL A 101 3.30 -5.89 -7.73
N TYR A 102 3.64 -7.08 -8.16
CA TYR A 102 3.31 -8.36 -7.53
C TYR A 102 4.58 -9.09 -7.09
N PRO A 103 5.12 -8.80 -5.90
CA PRO A 103 6.28 -9.51 -5.39
C PRO A 103 5.92 -10.94 -4.98
N ASN A 104 6.88 -11.86 -5.06
CA ASN A 104 6.77 -13.23 -4.55
C ASN A 104 7.42 -13.36 -3.18
N GLY A 105 6.67 -13.84 -2.20
CA GLY A 105 7.15 -14.21 -0.87
C GLY A 105 8.15 -15.37 -0.93
N THR A 106 8.36 -16.03 0.20
CA THR A 106 9.20 -17.23 0.29
C THR A 106 8.38 -18.49 0.51
N GLY A 107 8.88 -19.63 0.06
CA GLY A 107 8.18 -20.92 0.19
C GLY A 107 8.70 -21.97 -0.76
N SER A 108 7.90 -23.00 -1.05
CA SER A 108 8.24 -24.09 -1.96
C SER A 108 7.31 -24.15 -3.15
N GLY A 109 7.87 -24.16 -4.35
CA GLY A 109 7.09 -24.19 -5.60
C GLY A 109 6.12 -23.00 -5.69
N PRO A 110 4.84 -23.24 -5.98
CA PRO A 110 3.85 -22.17 -6.09
C PRO A 110 3.27 -21.69 -4.73
N PHE A 111 3.63 -22.34 -3.61
CA PHE A 111 3.08 -22.07 -2.29
C PHE A 111 3.99 -21.16 -1.50
N LEU A 112 3.78 -19.86 -1.64
CA LEU A 112 4.58 -18.83 -1.02
C LEU A 112 3.84 -18.16 0.14
N THR A 113 4.60 -17.49 1.01
CA THR A 113 4.06 -16.78 2.17
C THR A 113 4.96 -15.59 2.52
N TRP A 114 4.44 -14.69 3.35
CA TRP A 114 5.15 -13.53 3.88
C TRP A 114 5.47 -13.73 5.36
N ASN A 115 6.61 -13.24 5.78
CA ASN A 115 6.88 -12.96 7.18
C ASN A 115 6.20 -11.63 7.56
N SER A 116 4.90 -11.69 7.80
CA SER A 116 4.05 -10.54 8.14
C SER A 116 4.05 -10.16 9.62
N GLY A 117 4.91 -10.78 10.45
CA GLY A 117 4.86 -10.69 11.91
C GLY A 117 4.01 -11.83 12.50
N GLY A 118 3.74 -11.75 13.80
CA GLY A 118 2.89 -12.72 14.52
C GLY A 118 3.44 -14.15 14.60
N ARG A 119 4.67 -14.37 14.18
CA ARG A 119 5.34 -15.68 14.25
C ARG A 119 6.15 -15.80 15.52
N SER A 120 6.10 -16.96 16.16
CA SER A 120 6.90 -17.26 17.33
C SER A 120 7.47 -18.70 17.30
N GLY A 121 8.45 -18.99 18.13
CA GLY A 121 9.13 -20.27 18.17
C GLY A 121 9.71 -20.67 16.82
N ARG A 122 9.56 -21.91 16.40
CA ARG A 122 10.10 -22.45 15.14
C ARG A 122 9.59 -21.73 13.89
N MET A 123 8.42 -21.10 13.94
CA MET A 123 7.89 -20.35 12.80
C MET A 123 8.63 -19.01 12.56
N ALA A 124 9.29 -18.49 13.58
CA ALA A 124 10.10 -17.27 13.49
C ALA A 124 11.55 -17.57 13.07
N GLU A 125 12.04 -18.79 13.33
CA GLU A 125 13.42 -19.18 13.01
C GLU A 125 13.66 -19.19 11.50
N GLY A 126 14.71 -18.49 11.05
CA GLY A 126 15.08 -18.43 9.63
C GLY A 126 14.06 -17.74 8.72
N ALA A 127 13.07 -17.02 9.27
CA ALA A 127 12.11 -16.29 8.48
C ALA A 127 12.81 -15.16 7.65
N ALA A 128 12.50 -15.09 6.36
CA ALA A 128 13.06 -14.08 5.49
C ALA A 128 12.69 -12.65 5.93
N ASP A 129 13.55 -11.70 5.66
CA ASP A 129 13.23 -10.29 5.82
C ASP A 129 12.46 -9.78 4.59
N ASP A 130 11.13 -9.89 4.64
CA ASP A 130 10.28 -9.48 3.56
C ASP A 130 10.11 -7.95 3.46
N VAL A 131 10.29 -7.22 4.55
CA VAL A 131 10.31 -5.74 4.53
C VAL A 131 11.49 -5.25 3.70
N ARG A 132 12.68 -5.78 3.98
CA ARG A 132 13.89 -5.49 3.20
C ARG A 132 13.73 -5.91 1.72
N PHE A 133 13.12 -7.06 1.47
CA PHE A 133 12.84 -7.48 0.09
C PHE A 133 11.96 -6.47 -0.65
N ILE A 134 10.88 -5.99 -0.06
CA ILE A 134 9.99 -4.99 -0.67
C ILE A 134 10.74 -3.67 -0.93
N ASP A 135 11.59 -3.24 -0.02
CA ASP A 135 12.44 -2.06 -0.24
C ASP A 135 13.34 -2.23 -1.47
N HIS A 136 14.01 -3.38 -1.57
CA HIS A 136 14.81 -3.73 -2.76
C HIS A 136 13.98 -3.85 -4.05
N VAL A 137 12.72 -4.30 -3.98
CA VAL A 137 11.82 -4.33 -5.14
C VAL A 137 11.57 -2.91 -5.66
N LEU A 138 11.29 -1.96 -4.76
CA LEU A 138 11.08 -0.56 -5.13
C LEU A 138 12.35 0.07 -5.74
N ASP A 139 13.52 -0.22 -5.19
CA ASP A 139 14.79 0.26 -5.72
C ASP A 139 15.13 -0.35 -7.09
N ASP A 140 14.82 -1.62 -7.31
CA ASP A 140 15.05 -2.28 -8.59
C ASP A 140 14.04 -1.81 -9.65
N LEU A 141 12.76 -1.63 -9.28
CA LEU A 141 11.73 -1.08 -10.14
C LEU A 141 12.09 0.35 -10.59
N ALA A 142 12.65 1.17 -9.71
CA ALA A 142 13.06 2.54 -10.01
C ALA A 142 14.13 2.64 -11.10
N LYS A 143 14.83 1.55 -11.43
CA LYS A 143 15.79 1.49 -12.56
C LYS A 143 15.11 1.48 -13.93
N VAL A 144 13.83 1.07 -14.00
CA VAL A 144 13.09 0.90 -15.25
C VAL A 144 11.75 1.64 -15.28
N VAL A 145 11.24 2.07 -14.12
CA VAL A 145 10.01 2.85 -13.95
C VAL A 145 10.32 4.12 -13.19
N ARG A 146 9.87 5.26 -13.69
CA ARG A 146 9.94 6.52 -12.94
C ARG A 146 8.86 6.56 -11.87
N ILE A 147 9.21 6.15 -10.67
CA ILE A 147 8.29 6.08 -9.53
C ILE A 147 8.04 7.48 -8.96
N ASP A 148 6.78 7.78 -8.63
CA ASP A 148 6.45 8.90 -7.76
C ASP A 148 6.65 8.48 -6.29
N PRO A 149 7.68 8.97 -5.59
CA PRO A 149 7.99 8.51 -4.24
C PRO A 149 6.93 8.85 -3.19
N LYS A 150 6.02 9.76 -3.49
CA LYS A 150 4.89 10.11 -2.63
C LYS A 150 3.66 9.24 -2.87
N ARG A 151 3.62 8.48 -3.97
CA ARG A 151 2.47 7.68 -4.37
C ARG A 151 2.85 6.21 -4.53
N VAL A 152 3.43 5.64 -3.48
CA VAL A 152 3.70 4.20 -3.36
C VAL A 152 2.76 3.63 -2.30
N TYR A 153 1.94 2.69 -2.69
CA TYR A 153 0.88 2.12 -1.87
C TYR A 153 1.04 0.60 -1.77
N ALA A 154 0.43 0.00 -0.75
CA ALA A 154 0.42 -1.46 -0.62
C ALA A 154 -0.99 -1.97 -0.34
N THR A 155 -1.36 -3.03 -1.05
CA THR A 155 -2.56 -3.83 -0.82
C THR A 155 -2.20 -5.31 -0.85
N GLY A 156 -3.09 -6.17 -0.40
CA GLY A 156 -2.89 -7.61 -0.44
C GLY A 156 -3.98 -8.37 0.29
N LEU A 157 -4.13 -9.65 -0.08
CA LEU A 157 -5.13 -10.54 0.51
C LEU A 157 -4.52 -11.35 1.66
N SER A 158 -5.28 -11.54 2.76
CA SER A 158 -4.93 -12.51 3.80
C SER A 158 -3.55 -12.20 4.42
N ASN A 159 -2.60 -13.13 4.35
CA ASN A 159 -1.21 -12.92 4.77
C ASN A 159 -0.55 -11.72 4.05
N GLY A 160 -0.93 -11.42 2.80
CA GLY A 160 -0.52 -10.20 2.10
C GLY A 160 -1.12 -8.94 2.74
N GLY A 161 -2.38 -9.00 3.20
CA GLY A 161 -3.01 -7.92 3.98
C GLY A 161 -2.32 -7.71 5.34
N MET A 162 -1.94 -8.81 6.02
CA MET A 162 -1.13 -8.73 7.23
C MET A 162 0.24 -8.09 6.96
N MET A 163 0.86 -8.41 5.80
CA MET A 163 2.13 -7.82 5.40
C MET A 163 2.00 -6.32 5.11
N CYS A 164 0.86 -5.84 4.59
CA CYS A 164 0.62 -4.40 4.41
C CYS A 164 0.75 -3.63 5.74
N TYR A 165 0.20 -4.16 6.83
CA TYR A 165 0.35 -3.56 8.16
C TYR A 165 1.81 -3.52 8.62
N ARG A 166 2.58 -4.58 8.36
CA ARG A 166 4.00 -4.62 8.68
C ARG A 166 4.77 -3.59 7.86
N LEU A 167 4.51 -3.49 6.56
CA LEU A 167 5.13 -2.47 5.69
C LEU A 167 4.80 -1.05 6.15
N ALA A 168 3.54 -0.78 6.51
CA ALA A 168 3.15 0.52 7.03
C ALA A 168 3.87 0.88 8.34
N ALA A 169 4.16 -0.11 9.20
CA ALA A 169 4.87 0.10 10.44
C ALA A 169 6.39 0.29 10.26
N GLU A 170 7.03 -0.53 9.41
CA GLU A 170 8.49 -0.63 9.31
C GLU A 170 9.06 0.11 8.09
N LEU A 171 8.23 0.38 7.04
CA LEU A 171 8.65 0.99 5.77
C LEU A 171 7.81 2.24 5.43
N SER A 172 7.26 2.94 6.42
CA SER A 172 6.38 4.10 6.22
C SER A 172 7.04 5.26 5.45
N HIS A 173 8.36 5.34 5.42
CA HIS A 173 9.07 6.34 4.62
C HIS A 173 8.97 6.08 3.10
N ARG A 174 8.55 4.87 2.68
CA ARG A 174 8.32 4.49 1.29
C ARG A 174 6.82 4.31 0.97
N ILE A 175 6.00 3.89 1.96
CA ILE A 175 4.59 3.52 1.76
C ILE A 175 3.68 4.67 2.18
N ALA A 176 2.96 5.27 1.23
CA ALA A 176 2.09 6.41 1.48
C ALA A 176 0.79 6.03 2.20
N ALA A 177 0.13 4.94 1.78
CA ALA A 177 -1.08 4.39 2.40
C ALA A 177 -1.18 2.89 2.14
N ILE A 178 -2.04 2.19 2.91
CA ILE A 178 -2.27 0.75 2.75
C ILE A 178 -3.76 0.40 2.62
N ALA A 179 -4.03 -0.71 1.92
CA ALA A 179 -5.36 -1.27 1.74
C ALA A 179 -5.37 -2.79 1.99
N PRO A 180 -5.25 -3.27 3.24
CA PRO A 180 -5.32 -4.69 3.55
C PRO A 180 -6.72 -5.26 3.28
N VAL A 181 -6.78 -6.45 2.65
CA VAL A 181 -8.00 -7.19 2.35
C VAL A 181 -7.96 -8.53 3.09
N ALA A 182 -8.98 -8.81 3.90
CA ALA A 182 -9.12 -10.05 4.66
C ALA A 182 -7.85 -10.48 5.42
N GLY A 183 -7.09 -9.50 5.94
CA GLY A 183 -5.85 -9.74 6.67
C GLY A 183 -5.62 -8.68 7.73
N THR A 184 -5.63 -9.09 9.00
CA THR A 184 -5.53 -8.21 10.16
C THR A 184 -4.08 -7.98 10.60
N MET A 185 -3.86 -7.08 11.55
CA MET A 185 -2.54 -6.76 12.07
C MET A 185 -1.93 -7.95 12.81
N ALA A 186 -0.82 -8.50 12.30
CA ALA A 186 -0.10 -9.61 12.92
C ALA A 186 1.12 -9.15 13.74
N ILE A 187 1.61 -7.93 13.56
CA ILE A 187 2.64 -7.34 14.42
C ILE A 187 2.04 -6.96 15.78
N ALA A 188 2.84 -7.04 16.85
CA ALA A 188 2.37 -6.76 18.21
C ALA A 188 2.00 -5.28 18.37
N ASP A 189 2.91 -4.39 17.96
CA ASP A 189 2.76 -2.95 18.03
C ASP A 189 3.16 -2.29 16.72
N ALA A 190 2.44 -1.24 16.34
CA ALA A 190 2.79 -0.40 15.19
C ALA A 190 3.30 0.95 15.70
N MET A 191 4.55 1.28 15.35
CA MET A 191 5.18 2.55 15.72
C MET A 191 5.87 3.18 14.49
N PRO A 192 5.12 3.48 13.43
CA PRO A 192 5.69 4.13 12.26
C PRO A 192 6.15 5.55 12.62
N PRO A 193 7.24 6.06 12.04
CA PRO A 193 7.73 7.42 12.27
C PRO A 193 6.77 8.52 11.78
N ARG A 194 5.80 8.18 10.95
CA ARG A 194 4.72 9.08 10.51
C ARG A 194 3.38 8.35 10.45
N PRO A 195 2.26 9.06 10.50
CA PRO A 195 0.95 8.46 10.24
C PRO A 195 0.89 7.82 8.84
N VAL A 196 0.20 6.67 8.73
CA VAL A 196 -0.04 5.98 7.46
C VAL A 196 -1.54 5.72 7.32
N PRO A 197 -2.22 6.34 6.35
CA PRO A 197 -3.65 6.10 6.09
C PRO A 197 -3.94 4.64 5.77
N VAL A 198 -5.09 4.14 6.25
CA VAL A 198 -5.50 2.74 6.10
C VAL A 198 -6.94 2.66 5.60
N ILE A 199 -7.19 1.87 4.55
CA ILE A 199 -8.53 1.38 4.20
C ILE A 199 -8.52 -0.14 4.27
N HIS A 200 -9.24 -0.72 5.23
CA HIS A 200 -9.29 -2.14 5.51
C HIS A 200 -10.60 -2.77 5.03
N PHE A 201 -10.53 -3.89 4.32
CA PHE A 201 -11.69 -4.63 3.83
C PHE A 201 -11.77 -5.98 4.53
N HIS A 202 -12.93 -6.33 5.12
CA HIS A 202 -13.08 -7.62 5.80
C HIS A 202 -14.52 -8.14 5.80
N GLY A 203 -14.65 -9.43 5.56
CA GLY A 203 -15.92 -10.14 5.67
C GLY A 203 -16.21 -10.58 7.10
N THR A 204 -17.44 -10.36 7.60
CA THR A 204 -17.83 -10.77 8.96
C THR A 204 -17.88 -12.30 9.14
N ASP A 205 -18.08 -13.02 8.03
CA ASP A 205 -18.16 -14.49 8.01
C ASP A 205 -16.86 -15.15 7.55
N ASP A 206 -15.74 -14.40 7.56
CA ASP A 206 -14.42 -14.94 7.23
C ASP A 206 -14.03 -16.05 8.22
N LYS A 207 -13.85 -17.29 7.72
CA LYS A 207 -13.46 -18.45 8.52
C LYS A 207 -11.97 -18.73 8.51
N ILE A 208 -11.20 -18.02 7.67
CA ILE A 208 -9.74 -18.20 7.52
C ILE A 208 -9.00 -17.20 8.41
N VAL A 209 -9.37 -15.92 8.32
CA VAL A 209 -8.93 -14.86 9.23
C VAL A 209 -10.19 -14.27 9.89
N PRO A 210 -10.65 -14.85 11.01
CA PRO A 210 -11.91 -14.46 11.62
C PRO A 210 -11.95 -12.98 12.02
N PHE A 211 -13.10 -12.34 11.78
CA PHE A 211 -13.34 -10.92 12.08
C PHE A 211 -13.04 -10.60 13.56
N ASP A 212 -13.49 -11.47 14.46
CA ASP A 212 -13.32 -11.31 15.92
C ASP A 212 -11.93 -11.73 16.43
N GLY A 213 -11.01 -12.04 15.50
CA GLY A 213 -9.64 -12.45 15.82
C GLY A 213 -9.44 -13.96 15.83
N PRO A 214 -8.23 -14.41 16.22
CA PRO A 214 -7.83 -15.80 16.08
C PRO A 214 -8.68 -16.74 16.93
N ALA A 215 -9.24 -17.75 16.29
CA ALA A 215 -9.90 -18.85 16.98
C ALA A 215 -8.87 -19.82 17.59
N ASN A 216 -9.31 -20.70 18.49
CA ASN A 216 -8.44 -21.68 19.19
C ASN A 216 -7.76 -22.71 18.26
N ASN A 217 -8.13 -22.77 17.00
CA ASN A 217 -7.64 -23.72 16.00
C ASN A 217 -6.60 -23.16 15.04
N ILE A 218 -6.06 -21.96 15.29
CA ILE A 218 -4.97 -21.42 14.45
C ILE A 218 -3.66 -22.20 14.72
N PRO A 219 -2.75 -22.25 13.73
CA PRO A 219 -1.46 -22.92 13.90
C PRO A 219 -0.71 -22.38 15.11
N ARG A 220 -0.17 -23.30 15.93
CA ARG A 220 0.63 -22.92 17.10
C ARG A 220 1.84 -22.10 16.68
N GLY A 221 2.04 -20.95 17.30
CA GLY A 221 3.12 -20.00 16.97
C GLY A 221 2.73 -18.93 15.94
N LEU A 222 1.46 -18.89 15.54
CA LEU A 222 0.89 -17.79 14.77
C LEU A 222 -0.04 -16.96 15.65
N SER A 223 0.00 -15.63 15.53
CA SER A 223 -0.92 -14.73 16.21
C SER A 223 -1.23 -13.52 15.31
N PHE A 224 -2.44 -12.99 15.44
CA PHE A 224 -2.89 -11.76 14.79
C PHE A 224 -4.02 -11.14 15.59
N LYS A 225 -4.31 -9.87 15.39
CA LYS A 225 -5.38 -9.14 16.09
C LYS A 225 -6.74 -9.41 15.43
N SER A 226 -7.83 -9.09 16.14
CA SER A 226 -9.16 -8.94 15.51
C SER A 226 -9.16 -7.78 14.52
N VAL A 227 -10.21 -7.65 13.71
CA VAL A 227 -10.42 -6.48 12.86
C VAL A 227 -10.52 -5.23 13.70
N ASP A 228 -11.37 -5.23 14.73
CA ASP A 228 -11.58 -4.08 15.60
C ASP A 228 -10.30 -3.66 16.33
N ASP A 229 -9.51 -4.61 16.86
CA ASP A 229 -8.22 -4.31 17.48
C ASP A 229 -7.21 -3.74 16.49
N SER A 230 -7.22 -4.22 15.23
CA SER A 230 -6.35 -3.70 14.17
C SER A 230 -6.73 -2.26 13.83
N ILE A 231 -8.02 -1.97 13.67
CA ILE A 231 -8.54 -0.63 13.40
C ILE A 231 -8.24 0.31 14.58
N ALA A 232 -8.52 -0.12 15.81
CA ALA A 232 -8.24 0.68 17.01
C ALA A 232 -6.74 1.01 17.16
N ALA A 233 -5.86 0.03 16.89
CA ALA A 233 -4.42 0.25 16.93
C ALA A 233 -3.98 1.33 15.91
N TRP A 234 -4.49 1.29 14.67
CA TRP A 234 -4.15 2.29 13.66
C TRP A 234 -4.83 3.64 13.88
N CYS A 235 -6.04 3.68 14.43
CA CYS A 235 -6.65 4.93 14.90
C CYS A 235 -5.76 5.61 15.93
N LYS A 236 -5.22 4.85 16.90
CA LYS A 236 -4.28 5.36 17.91
C LYS A 236 -2.99 5.87 17.26
N VAL A 237 -2.39 5.13 16.33
CA VAL A 237 -1.17 5.52 15.59
C VAL A 237 -1.39 6.81 14.83
N ASN A 238 -2.46 6.87 14.05
CA ASN A 238 -2.78 8.02 13.21
C ASN A 238 -3.38 9.21 13.99
N GLY A 239 -3.72 9.01 15.28
CA GLY A 239 -4.35 10.06 16.08
C GLY A 239 -5.80 10.36 15.67
N CYS A 240 -6.50 9.38 15.08
CA CYS A 240 -7.92 9.46 14.79
C CYS A 240 -8.70 9.34 16.11
N ALA A 241 -9.51 10.34 16.43
CA ALA A 241 -10.29 10.38 17.66
C ALA A 241 -11.80 10.38 17.35
N GLY A 242 -12.60 9.97 18.34
CA GLY A 242 -14.07 9.96 18.25
C GLY A 242 -14.65 8.72 17.58
N ASP A 243 -15.98 8.70 17.53
CA ASP A 243 -16.73 7.64 16.87
C ASP A 243 -16.62 7.76 15.36
N PRO A 244 -16.67 6.64 14.61
CA PRO A 244 -16.60 6.67 13.17
C PRO A 244 -17.85 7.27 12.55
N MET A 245 -17.68 8.01 11.46
CA MET A 245 -18.77 8.23 10.53
C MET A 245 -19.05 6.92 9.80
N ALA A 246 -20.31 6.47 9.88
CA ALA A 246 -20.71 5.22 9.26
C ALA A 246 -21.84 5.43 8.25
N PHE A 247 -21.80 4.70 7.11
CA PHE A 247 -22.91 4.58 6.20
C PHE A 247 -22.93 3.20 5.54
N ASP A 248 -24.11 2.76 5.14
CA ASP A 248 -24.31 1.51 4.40
C ASP A 248 -24.32 1.82 2.90
N TYR A 249 -23.58 1.05 2.12
CA TYR A 249 -23.67 1.09 0.66
C TYR A 249 -25.03 0.49 0.21
N PRO A 250 -25.58 0.92 -0.94
CA PRO A 250 -26.75 0.27 -1.51
C PRO A 250 -26.49 -1.22 -1.74
N ASP A 251 -27.44 -2.05 -1.32
CA ASP A 251 -27.49 -3.48 -1.62
C ASP A 251 -28.13 -3.64 -3.01
N THR A 252 -27.30 -3.86 -4.01
CA THR A 252 -27.70 -3.89 -5.43
C THR A 252 -27.58 -5.27 -6.06
N HIS A 253 -26.95 -6.22 -5.36
CA HIS A 253 -26.71 -7.58 -5.80
C HIS A 253 -27.22 -8.59 -4.78
N ASP A 254 -28.09 -9.51 -5.21
CA ASP A 254 -28.59 -10.60 -4.36
C ASP A 254 -27.51 -11.68 -4.16
N ASP A 255 -26.39 -11.30 -3.55
CA ASP A 255 -25.24 -12.17 -3.25
C ASP A 255 -25.23 -12.61 -1.77
N GLY A 256 -26.19 -12.11 -0.97
CA GLY A 256 -26.34 -12.41 0.45
C GLY A 256 -25.26 -11.76 1.31
N THR A 257 -24.76 -10.61 0.86
CA THR A 257 -23.88 -9.71 1.63
C THR A 257 -24.45 -8.30 1.68
N THR A 258 -24.01 -7.49 2.63
CA THR A 258 -24.22 -6.04 2.65
C THR A 258 -22.94 -5.34 3.08
N VAL A 259 -22.75 -4.08 2.70
CA VAL A 259 -21.49 -3.39 2.94
C VAL A 259 -21.70 -2.14 3.77
N ARG A 260 -20.94 -2.03 4.86
CA ARG A 260 -20.86 -0.83 5.71
C ARG A 260 -19.47 -0.24 5.67
N ARG A 261 -19.38 1.06 5.48
CA ARG A 261 -18.18 1.87 5.68
C ARG A 261 -18.19 2.50 7.07
N LYS A 262 -17.06 2.40 7.77
CA LYS A 262 -16.77 3.14 9.01
C LYS A 262 -15.50 3.96 8.77
N SER A 263 -15.57 5.30 8.92
CA SER A 263 -14.44 6.21 8.67
C SER A 263 -14.07 6.93 9.96
N TYR A 264 -12.81 6.83 10.35
CA TYR A 264 -12.22 7.46 11.54
C TYR A 264 -11.22 8.54 11.11
N GLY A 265 -11.28 9.68 11.73
CA GLY A 265 -10.39 10.80 11.41
C GLY A 265 -11.13 11.98 10.79
N PRO A 266 -10.40 12.98 10.22
CA PRO A 266 -8.96 12.95 10.00
C PRO A 266 -8.16 13.02 11.30
N GLY A 267 -7.04 12.28 11.34
CA GLY A 267 -6.05 12.31 12.40
C GLY A 267 -4.86 13.22 12.08
N LYS A 268 -3.65 12.84 12.56
CA LYS A 268 -2.40 13.57 12.31
C LYS A 268 -2.10 13.58 10.80
N ASP A 269 -1.65 14.73 10.30
CA ASP A 269 -1.30 14.95 8.89
C ASP A 269 -2.41 14.56 7.90
N GLY A 270 -3.68 14.62 8.33
CA GLY A 270 -4.83 14.24 7.51
C GLY A 270 -5.02 12.74 7.33
N ALA A 271 -4.31 11.89 8.08
CA ALA A 271 -4.44 10.45 7.96
C ALA A 271 -5.83 9.97 8.41
N GLU A 272 -6.39 9.04 7.67
CA GLU A 272 -7.67 8.40 7.95
C GLU A 272 -7.49 6.89 8.20
N VAL A 273 -8.41 6.31 8.97
CA VAL A 273 -8.61 4.87 9.05
C VAL A 273 -10.02 4.56 8.60
N VAL A 274 -10.15 3.71 7.59
CA VAL A 274 -11.44 3.31 7.05
C VAL A 274 -11.59 1.79 7.15
N LEU A 275 -12.73 1.33 7.66
CA LEU A 275 -13.14 -0.07 7.61
C LEU A 275 -14.30 -0.22 6.61
N ILE A 276 -14.12 -1.11 5.64
CA ILE A 276 -15.16 -1.62 4.77
C ILE A 276 -15.56 -3.00 5.29
N GLU A 277 -16.63 -3.03 6.06
CA GLU A 277 -17.20 -4.21 6.68
C GLU A 277 -18.17 -4.87 5.69
N VAL A 278 -17.84 -6.07 5.21
CA VAL A 278 -18.71 -6.85 4.33
C VAL A 278 -19.47 -7.87 5.19
N ARG A 279 -20.72 -7.56 5.52
CA ARG A 279 -21.57 -8.41 6.34
C ARG A 279 -22.01 -9.64 5.56
N GLY A 280 -21.86 -10.84 6.15
CA GLY A 280 -22.07 -12.12 5.48
C GLY A 280 -20.97 -12.49 4.47
N GLY A 281 -19.99 -11.60 4.27
CA GLY A 281 -18.84 -11.83 3.38
C GLY A 281 -17.81 -12.78 4.00
N GLY A 282 -17.11 -13.54 3.15
CA GLY A 282 -16.06 -14.47 3.53
C GLY A 282 -14.65 -13.91 3.30
N HIS A 283 -13.69 -14.82 3.10
CA HIS A 283 -12.28 -14.53 2.85
C HIS A 283 -12.03 -14.18 1.38
N THR A 284 -12.57 -13.05 0.91
CA THR A 284 -12.66 -12.72 -0.51
C THR A 284 -12.12 -11.32 -0.82
N TRP A 285 -12.01 -11.02 -2.13
CA TRP A 285 -11.66 -9.71 -2.64
C TRP A 285 -12.94 -9.02 -3.14
N PRO A 286 -13.49 -8.01 -2.43
CA PRO A 286 -14.74 -7.36 -2.80
C PRO A 286 -14.74 -6.82 -4.23
N GLY A 287 -15.84 -7.09 -4.97
CA GLY A 287 -15.98 -6.73 -6.38
C GLY A 287 -15.34 -7.73 -7.35
N GLN A 288 -14.76 -8.83 -6.84
CA GLN A 288 -14.27 -9.94 -7.66
C GLN A 288 -15.07 -11.22 -7.35
N PRO A 289 -15.36 -12.05 -8.35
CA PRO A 289 -16.01 -13.33 -8.11
C PRO A 289 -15.10 -14.22 -7.24
N THR A 290 -15.73 -14.95 -6.33
CA THR A 290 -14.96 -15.89 -5.50
C THR A 290 -14.47 -17.07 -6.34
N PRO A 291 -13.16 -17.36 -6.35
CA PRO A 291 -12.63 -18.49 -7.12
C PRO A 291 -12.98 -19.85 -6.49
N LEU A 292 -13.29 -19.87 -5.21
CA LEU A 292 -13.56 -21.08 -4.43
C LEU A 292 -14.72 -20.82 -3.45
N SER A 293 -15.81 -21.56 -3.56
CA SER A 293 -16.96 -21.44 -2.65
C SER A 293 -16.60 -21.66 -1.17
N LEU A 294 -15.52 -22.42 -0.90
CA LEU A 294 -15.03 -22.72 0.44
C LEU A 294 -14.54 -21.48 1.21
N ILE A 295 -14.11 -20.43 0.52
CA ILE A 295 -13.62 -19.19 1.16
C ILE A 295 -14.76 -18.21 1.49
N GLY A 296 -15.99 -18.57 1.18
CA GLY A 296 -17.19 -17.79 1.50
C GLY A 296 -17.65 -16.88 0.36
N LYS A 297 -18.61 -16.01 0.66
CA LYS A 297 -19.25 -15.09 -0.30
C LYS A 297 -18.37 -13.87 -0.55
N SER A 298 -18.39 -13.38 -1.79
CA SER A 298 -17.81 -12.09 -2.16
C SER A 298 -18.93 -11.12 -2.48
N THR A 299 -18.86 -9.90 -1.95
CA THR A 299 -19.81 -8.86 -2.34
C THR A 299 -19.50 -8.32 -3.72
N MET A 300 -20.56 -8.01 -4.47
CA MET A 300 -20.50 -7.30 -5.75
C MET A 300 -21.06 -5.88 -5.65
N ASP A 301 -21.50 -5.46 -4.46
CA ASP A 301 -22.04 -4.09 -4.23
C ASP A 301 -20.97 -3.01 -4.27
N VAL A 302 -19.71 -3.37 -4.01
CA VAL A 302 -18.58 -2.48 -4.06
C VAL A 302 -17.37 -3.14 -4.71
N SER A 303 -16.54 -2.35 -5.36
CA SER A 303 -15.24 -2.76 -5.88
C SER A 303 -14.13 -2.34 -4.90
N ALA A 304 -13.40 -3.29 -4.34
CA ALA A 304 -12.24 -2.97 -3.50
C ALA A 304 -11.19 -2.17 -4.29
N ASN A 305 -11.01 -2.48 -5.58
CA ASN A 305 -10.06 -1.79 -6.44
C ASN A 305 -10.40 -0.30 -6.61
N ASP A 306 -11.69 0.01 -6.77
CA ASP A 306 -12.14 1.40 -6.92
C ASP A 306 -12.03 2.15 -5.60
N LEU A 307 -12.52 1.57 -4.51
CA LEU A 307 -12.48 2.20 -3.19
C LEU A 307 -11.06 2.43 -2.69
N MET A 308 -10.13 1.46 -2.89
CA MET A 308 -8.75 1.65 -2.49
C MET A 308 -8.03 2.69 -3.36
N TRP A 309 -8.30 2.74 -4.69
CA TRP A 309 -7.71 3.75 -5.54
C TRP A 309 -8.19 5.16 -5.20
N ASP A 310 -9.49 5.34 -4.98
CA ASP A 310 -10.07 6.61 -4.53
C ASP A 310 -9.50 7.06 -3.18
N PHE A 311 -9.21 6.10 -2.30
CA PHE A 311 -8.55 6.36 -1.02
C PHE A 311 -7.08 6.76 -1.22
N PHE A 312 -6.32 5.99 -2.01
CA PHE A 312 -4.92 6.26 -2.29
C PHE A 312 -4.70 7.63 -2.95
N ALA A 313 -5.56 7.99 -3.89
CA ALA A 313 -5.48 9.28 -4.59
C ALA A 313 -5.61 10.50 -3.66
N LYS A 314 -6.20 10.33 -2.48
CA LYS A 314 -6.34 11.38 -1.45
C LYS A 314 -5.16 11.45 -0.48
N HIS A 315 -4.29 10.45 -0.49
CA HIS A 315 -3.20 10.29 0.48
C HIS A 315 -1.85 10.08 -0.21
N PRO A 316 -1.34 11.11 -0.96
CA PRO A 316 -0.03 11.07 -1.60
C PRO A 316 1.13 11.26 -0.61
#